data_15b70c79c25c767a0921ba89c4949571
#
_entry.id   15b70c79c25c767a0921ba89c4949571
#
_cell.length_a   1.000
_cell.length_b   1.000
_cell.length_c   1.000
_cell.angle_alpha   90.00
_cell.angle_beta   90.00
_cell.angle_gamma   90.00
#
_symmetry.space_group_name_H-M   'P 1'
#
loop_
_entity.id
_entity.type
_entity.pdbx_description
1 polymer ?
#
loop_
_entity_poly.entity_id
_entity_poly.type
_entity_poly.pdbx_seq_one_letter_code
_entity_poly.pdbx_strand_id
1 'polypeptide(L)'
;MFKDRTFYNLSSKLPSQAFKMANMDPLSDVLSLLKVRVHAARAFRAGDDWSVAFGPSNGIKLFAVISGEGWLAIDASQAPIRVRAGDCLLLPSGCSYRIASDLGLSPLDGDDIVRALRPNEIAQFGHGTGCFGLAGYFDMAGENAELLLSMLPPVVHIQQDSDKQVLRWCLERMRMEFDDPQPGASLATQQLGTLMLVQILRTHLTSQLGGSVG
;
A
#
# COMPACT_ATOMS: atom_id res chain seq x y z
N MET A 1 40.80 -29.86 50.95
CA MET A 1 39.91 -29.07 51.86
C MET A 1 39.65 -27.75 51.18
N PHE A 2 38.48 -27.58 50.59
CA PHE A 2 37.75 -26.40 50.11
C PHE A 2 36.73 -26.88 49.06
N LYS A 3 35.62 -27.18 49.46
CA LYS A 3 34.27 -26.64 49.56
C LYS A 3 33.70 -26.08 48.26
N ASP A 4 32.67 -26.82 47.84
CA ASP A 4 31.51 -26.51 47.00
C ASP A 4 31.25 -25.05 46.73
N ARG A 5 31.06 -24.71 45.46
CA ARG A 5 30.23 -23.61 44.98
C ARG A 5 29.13 -24.19 44.09
N THR A 6 27.99 -24.41 44.71
CA THR A 6 26.70 -24.68 44.07
C THR A 6 26.30 -23.43 43.26
N PHE A 7 26.40 -23.50 41.96
CA PHE A 7 25.75 -22.52 41.07
C PHE A 7 24.25 -22.83 41.02
N TYR A 8 23.48 -22.03 41.71
CA TYR A 8 22.03 -22.01 41.57
C TYR A 8 21.64 -21.69 40.16
N ASN A 9 21.06 -22.64 39.46
CA ASN A 9 20.47 -22.52 38.18
C ASN A 9 19.11 -21.80 38.31
N LEU A 10 19.08 -20.50 38.03
CA LEU A 10 17.91 -19.60 38.12
C LEU A 10 17.11 -19.57 36.82
N SER A 11 17.20 -20.61 35.97
CA SER A 11 16.52 -20.62 34.66
C SER A 11 15.21 -21.42 34.59
N SER A 12 14.60 -21.71 35.71
CA SER A 12 13.34 -22.43 35.71
C SER A 12 12.31 -21.78 36.60
N LYS A 13 11.57 -20.80 36.08
CA LYS A 13 10.17 -20.44 36.43
C LYS A 13 9.81 -19.02 35.98
N LEU A 14 9.91 -18.77 34.68
CA LEU A 14 9.07 -17.73 34.10
C LEU A 14 7.88 -18.46 33.44
N PRO A 15 6.63 -18.07 33.73
CA PRO A 15 5.49 -18.74 33.15
C PRO A 15 5.49 -18.55 31.63
N SER A 16 5.35 -19.64 30.89
CA SER A 16 5.36 -19.70 29.42
C SER A 16 4.33 -18.74 28.77
N GLN A 17 3.37 -18.25 29.53
CA GLN A 17 2.39 -17.27 29.08
C GLN A 17 2.97 -15.84 28.97
N ALA A 18 3.90 -15.44 29.86
CA ALA A 18 4.53 -14.12 29.77
C ALA A 18 5.46 -14.01 28.57
N PHE A 19 6.11 -15.12 28.17
CA PHE A 19 6.96 -15.15 26.97
C PHE A 19 6.14 -15.19 25.68
N LYS A 20 4.92 -15.74 25.70
CA LYS A 20 3.97 -15.68 24.57
C LYS A 20 3.39 -14.27 24.35
N MET A 21 3.14 -13.51 25.41
CA MET A 21 2.61 -12.13 25.31
C MET A 21 3.66 -11.12 24.83
N ALA A 22 4.95 -11.36 25.05
CA ALA A 22 6.04 -10.48 24.63
C ALA A 22 6.35 -10.57 23.13
N ASN A 23 5.75 -11.53 22.40
CA ASN A 23 6.02 -11.77 20.97
C ASN A 23 4.75 -11.71 20.11
N MET A 24 3.67 -11.09 20.61
CA MET A 24 2.49 -10.84 19.76
C MET A 24 2.80 -9.66 18.85
N ASP A 25 2.85 -9.91 17.55
CA ASP A 25 2.78 -8.87 16.52
C ASP A 25 1.33 -8.81 15.99
N PRO A 26 0.48 -7.94 16.58
CA PRO A 26 -0.94 -7.89 16.27
C PRO A 26 -1.21 -7.61 14.80
N LEU A 27 -0.32 -6.86 14.14
CA LEU A 27 -0.46 -6.55 12.72
C LEU A 27 -0.18 -7.79 11.86
N SER A 28 0.87 -8.54 12.15
CA SER A 28 1.15 -9.81 11.47
C SER A 28 0.06 -10.83 11.69
N ASP A 29 -0.46 -10.95 12.91
CA ASP A 29 -1.57 -11.86 13.22
C ASP A 29 -2.82 -11.48 12.42
N VAL A 30 -3.21 -10.20 12.42
CA VAL A 30 -4.35 -9.71 11.65
C VAL A 30 -4.14 -9.93 10.15
N LEU A 31 -2.99 -9.54 9.59
CA LEU A 31 -2.71 -9.68 8.16
C LEU A 31 -2.65 -11.15 7.71
N SER A 32 -2.17 -12.07 8.56
CA SER A 32 -2.16 -13.51 8.26
C SER A 32 -3.57 -14.10 8.22
N LEU A 33 -4.48 -13.61 9.06
CA LEU A 33 -5.89 -14.00 9.07
C LEU A 33 -6.66 -13.48 7.85
N LEU A 34 -6.26 -12.33 7.31
CA LEU A 34 -6.96 -11.64 6.22
C LEU A 34 -6.70 -12.24 4.84
N LYS A 35 -5.81 -13.24 4.72
CA LYS A 35 -5.47 -13.88 3.43
C LYS A 35 -5.36 -12.86 2.29
N VAL A 36 -4.58 -11.80 2.51
CA VAL A 36 -4.39 -10.73 1.55
C VAL A 36 -3.93 -11.31 0.21
N ARG A 37 -4.68 -11.04 -0.85
CA ARG A 37 -4.30 -11.38 -2.22
C ARG A 37 -4.04 -10.10 -2.99
N VAL A 38 -2.86 -9.99 -3.56
CA VAL A 38 -2.54 -8.88 -4.47
C VAL A 38 -3.08 -9.26 -5.85
N HIS A 39 -4.09 -8.52 -6.31
CA HIS A 39 -4.48 -8.57 -7.70
C HIS A 39 -3.68 -7.50 -8.44
N ALA A 40 -2.82 -7.92 -9.33
CA ALA A 40 -2.03 -7.15 -10.28
C ALA A 40 -1.75 -5.67 -9.92
N ALA A 41 -0.55 -5.37 -9.49
CA ALA A 41 -0.05 -4.01 -9.66
C ALA A 41 -0.02 -3.68 -11.16
N ARG A 42 -0.54 -2.51 -11.51
CA ARG A 42 -0.53 -1.98 -12.88
C ARG A 42 0.30 -0.71 -12.89
N ALA A 43 1.20 -0.60 -13.85
CA ALA A 43 1.88 0.65 -14.12
C ALA A 43 1.06 1.51 -15.07
N PHE A 44 1.19 2.82 -14.93
CA PHE A 44 0.65 3.76 -15.90
C PHE A 44 1.65 4.86 -16.20
N ARG A 45 1.61 5.36 -17.42
CA ARG A 45 2.27 6.59 -17.85
C ARG A 45 1.21 7.59 -18.23
N ALA A 46 1.43 8.84 -17.88
CA ALA A 46 0.52 9.90 -18.21
C ALA A 46 1.30 11.17 -18.60
N GLY A 47 0.79 11.91 -19.57
CA GLY A 47 1.40 13.17 -19.98
C GLY A 47 0.40 14.09 -20.64
N ASP A 48 0.77 15.36 -20.74
CA ASP A 48 -0.11 16.45 -21.16
C ASP A 48 -1.38 16.51 -20.29
N ASP A 49 -2.53 16.74 -20.90
CA ASP A 49 -3.82 16.77 -20.23
C ASP A 49 -4.42 15.36 -20.15
N TRP A 50 -4.58 14.88 -18.94
CA TRP A 50 -5.17 13.57 -18.68
C TRP A 50 -6.05 13.56 -17.46
N SER A 51 -7.09 12.76 -17.51
CA SER A 51 -7.99 12.52 -16.39
C SER A 51 -8.63 11.14 -16.55
N VAL A 52 -8.61 10.34 -15.49
CA VAL A 52 -9.10 8.96 -15.48
C VAL A 52 -9.88 8.71 -14.20
N ALA A 53 -11.10 8.21 -14.34
CA ALA A 53 -11.95 7.83 -13.21
C ALA A 53 -12.06 6.31 -13.10
N PHE A 54 -12.12 5.83 -11.87
CA PHE A 54 -12.29 4.42 -11.53
C PHE A 54 -13.52 4.25 -10.64
N GLY A 55 -14.33 3.28 -10.96
CA GLY A 55 -15.53 2.93 -10.19
C GLY A 55 -15.20 2.33 -8.81
N PRO A 56 -16.25 2.08 -8.00
CA PRO A 56 -16.08 1.41 -6.72
C PRO A 56 -15.65 -0.05 -6.91
N SER A 57 -14.95 -0.60 -5.92
CA SER A 57 -14.50 -2.00 -5.93
C SER A 57 -14.53 -2.58 -4.51
N ASN A 58 -14.58 -3.91 -4.41
CA ASN A 58 -14.65 -4.61 -3.13
C ASN A 58 -13.26 -4.88 -2.56
N GLY A 59 -12.39 -3.90 -2.44
CA GLY A 59 -11.06 -4.12 -1.87
C GLY A 59 -10.26 -2.86 -1.71
N ILE A 60 -9.06 -3.02 -1.22
CA ILE A 60 -8.14 -1.90 -0.98
C ILE A 60 -7.44 -1.53 -2.28
N LYS A 61 -7.45 -0.25 -2.62
CA LYS A 61 -6.65 0.26 -3.72
C LYS A 61 -5.39 0.92 -3.20
N LEU A 62 -4.26 0.58 -3.77
CA LEU A 62 -2.98 1.25 -3.58
C LEU A 62 -2.70 2.10 -4.80
N PHE A 63 -2.34 3.34 -4.57
CA PHE A 63 -1.88 4.26 -5.60
C PHE A 63 -0.54 4.86 -5.19
N ALA A 64 0.43 4.90 -6.11
CA ALA A 64 1.73 5.47 -5.86
C ALA A 64 2.26 6.21 -7.08
N VAL A 65 2.90 7.35 -6.85
CA VAL A 65 3.55 8.15 -7.88
C VAL A 65 5.06 7.94 -7.82
N ILE A 66 5.65 7.44 -8.91
CA ILE A 66 7.10 7.23 -9.02
C ILE A 66 7.77 8.51 -9.54
N SER A 67 7.18 9.14 -10.56
CA SER A 67 7.66 10.41 -11.10
C SER A 67 6.52 11.31 -11.55
N GLY A 68 6.74 12.61 -11.53
CA GLY A 68 5.73 13.60 -11.86
C GLY A 68 4.79 13.90 -10.70
N GLU A 69 3.64 14.47 -11.04
CA GLU A 69 2.62 14.84 -10.07
C GLU A 69 1.23 14.85 -10.72
N GLY A 70 0.19 14.92 -9.88
CA GLY A 70 -1.19 15.01 -10.32
C GLY A 70 -2.13 15.26 -9.14
N TRP A 71 -3.40 15.05 -9.37
CA TRP A 71 -4.46 15.16 -8.38
C TRP A 71 -5.15 13.83 -8.18
N LEU A 72 -5.49 13.52 -6.93
CA LEU A 72 -6.39 12.45 -6.56
C LEU A 72 -7.65 13.07 -5.95
N ALA A 73 -8.80 12.78 -6.52
CA ALA A 73 -10.11 13.09 -5.97
C ALA A 73 -10.86 11.79 -5.68
N ILE A 74 -11.44 11.64 -4.48
CA ILE A 74 -12.10 10.39 -4.06
C ILE A 74 -13.60 10.58 -4.12
N ASP A 75 -14.15 11.43 -3.31
CA ASP A 75 -15.56 11.75 -3.28
C ASP A 75 -15.72 13.29 -3.33
N ALA A 76 -16.88 13.75 -3.80
CA ALA A 76 -17.21 15.17 -3.84
C ALA A 76 -17.20 15.83 -2.44
N SER A 77 -17.27 15.05 -1.37
CA SER A 77 -17.23 15.51 0.02
C SER A 77 -15.81 15.78 0.56
N GLN A 78 -14.75 15.31 -0.12
CA GLN A 78 -13.38 15.46 0.32
C GLN A 78 -12.59 16.39 -0.62
N ALA A 79 -11.72 17.22 -0.04
CA ALA A 79 -10.83 18.05 -0.82
C ALA A 79 -9.86 17.17 -1.65
N PRO A 80 -9.63 17.49 -2.92
CA PRO A 80 -8.67 16.78 -3.74
C PRO A 80 -7.26 16.82 -3.13
N ILE A 81 -6.55 15.72 -3.27
CA ILE A 81 -5.19 15.53 -2.75
C ILE A 81 -4.21 15.74 -3.91
N ARG A 82 -3.27 16.68 -3.77
CA ARG A 82 -2.14 16.76 -4.69
C ARG A 82 -1.16 15.64 -4.37
N VAL A 83 -0.82 14.85 -5.38
CA VAL A 83 0.10 13.71 -5.26
C VAL A 83 1.36 13.99 -6.07
N ARG A 84 2.53 13.61 -5.54
CA ARG A 84 3.85 13.87 -6.11
C ARG A 84 4.71 12.63 -6.07
N ALA A 85 5.82 12.67 -6.78
CA ALA A 85 6.81 11.60 -6.78
C ALA A 85 7.19 11.16 -5.35
N GLY A 86 7.09 9.88 -5.09
CA GLY A 86 7.32 9.23 -3.80
C GLY A 86 6.09 9.12 -2.90
N ASP A 87 4.94 9.70 -3.29
CA ASP A 87 3.71 9.55 -2.51
C ASP A 87 3.08 8.19 -2.72
N CYS A 88 2.61 7.62 -1.61
CA CYS A 88 1.84 6.39 -1.57
C CYS A 88 0.54 6.63 -0.83
N LEU A 89 -0.56 6.19 -1.44
CA LEU A 89 -1.90 6.33 -0.89
C LEU A 89 -2.59 4.97 -0.86
N LEU A 90 -3.32 4.72 0.21
CA LEU A 90 -4.18 3.56 0.35
C LEU A 90 -5.63 4.05 0.45
N LEU A 91 -6.52 3.44 -0.31
CA LEU A 91 -7.95 3.68 -0.33
C LEU A 91 -8.66 2.43 0.21
N PRO A 92 -8.88 2.35 1.53
CA PRO A 92 -9.38 1.11 2.15
C PRO A 92 -10.80 0.75 1.78
N SER A 93 -11.65 1.76 1.56
CA SER A 93 -13.10 1.57 1.36
C SER A 93 -13.48 1.14 -0.06
N GLY A 94 -12.50 1.00 -0.98
CA GLY A 94 -12.77 0.66 -2.38
C GLY A 94 -13.66 1.68 -3.11
N CYS A 95 -13.79 2.90 -2.61
CA CYS A 95 -14.62 3.95 -3.20
C CYS A 95 -14.15 4.32 -4.61
N SER A 96 -15.03 5.00 -5.35
CA SER A 96 -14.67 5.60 -6.63
C SER A 96 -13.60 6.66 -6.42
N TYR A 97 -12.69 6.77 -7.35
CA TYR A 97 -11.67 7.81 -7.32
C TYR A 97 -11.31 8.27 -8.73
N ARG A 98 -10.73 9.44 -8.81
CA ARG A 98 -10.28 10.05 -10.04
C ARG A 98 -8.85 10.53 -9.87
N ILE A 99 -8.01 10.26 -10.85
CA ILE A 99 -6.64 10.78 -10.96
C ILE A 99 -6.55 11.65 -12.21
N ALA A 100 -5.86 12.79 -12.11
CA ALA A 100 -5.82 13.75 -13.22
C ALA A 100 -4.61 14.68 -13.13
N SER A 101 -4.17 15.22 -14.29
CA SER A 101 -3.30 16.39 -14.33
C SER A 101 -4.08 17.65 -13.92
N ASP A 102 -5.33 17.74 -14.35
CA ASP A 102 -6.28 18.79 -14.00
C ASP A 102 -7.67 18.18 -13.78
N LEU A 103 -8.31 18.51 -12.68
CA LEU A 103 -9.65 18.04 -12.32
C LEU A 103 -10.76 18.74 -13.15
N GLY A 104 -10.46 19.79 -13.89
CA GLY A 104 -11.38 20.42 -14.85
C GLY A 104 -11.64 19.58 -16.12
N LEU A 105 -10.75 18.62 -16.41
CA LEU A 105 -10.86 17.76 -17.60
C LEU A 105 -11.97 16.71 -17.44
N SER A 106 -12.59 16.30 -18.55
CA SER A 106 -13.50 15.16 -18.55
C SER A 106 -12.72 13.85 -18.35
N PRO A 107 -13.12 12.98 -17.40
CA PRO A 107 -12.38 11.74 -17.16
C PRO A 107 -12.68 10.65 -18.21
N LEU A 108 -11.66 9.89 -18.58
CA LEU A 108 -11.79 8.60 -19.25
C LEU A 108 -12.20 7.52 -18.24
N ASP A 109 -12.84 6.47 -18.70
CA ASP A 109 -13.13 5.29 -17.88
C ASP A 109 -11.85 4.45 -17.70
N GLY A 110 -11.34 4.44 -16.48
CA GLY A 110 -10.12 3.72 -16.12
C GLY A 110 -10.32 2.22 -16.03
N ASP A 111 -11.51 1.78 -15.64
CA ASP A 111 -11.81 0.35 -15.51
C ASP A 111 -11.85 -0.31 -16.89
N ASP A 112 -12.38 0.37 -17.91
CA ASP A 112 -12.35 -0.09 -19.30
C ASP A 112 -10.92 -0.14 -19.85
N ILE A 113 -10.11 0.90 -19.59
CA ILE A 113 -8.71 0.92 -20.01
C ILE A 113 -7.96 -0.26 -19.39
N VAL A 114 -8.06 -0.45 -18.06
CA VAL A 114 -7.35 -1.52 -17.35
C VAL A 114 -7.80 -2.91 -17.81
N ARG A 115 -9.09 -3.07 -18.12
CA ARG A 115 -9.66 -4.35 -18.62
C ARG A 115 -9.13 -4.73 -19.99
N ALA A 116 -8.82 -3.74 -20.82
CA ALA A 116 -8.26 -3.95 -22.16
C ALA A 116 -6.77 -4.30 -22.18
N LEU A 117 -6.03 -4.03 -21.07
CA LEU A 117 -4.59 -4.25 -20.98
C LEU A 117 -4.24 -5.75 -20.85
N ARG A 118 -3.17 -6.14 -21.51
CA ARG A 118 -2.54 -7.45 -21.31
C ARG A 118 -1.81 -7.50 -19.96
N PRO A 119 -1.49 -8.69 -19.43
CA PRO A 119 -0.61 -8.82 -18.29
C PRO A 119 0.72 -8.05 -18.50
N ASN A 120 1.15 -7.29 -17.51
CA ASN A 120 2.37 -6.45 -17.51
C ASN A 120 2.40 -5.29 -18.53
N GLU A 121 1.31 -5.02 -19.21
CA GLU A 121 1.19 -3.85 -20.07
C GLU A 121 1.01 -2.58 -19.22
N ILE A 122 1.66 -1.50 -19.64
CA ILE A 122 1.61 -0.19 -18.98
C ILE A 122 0.45 0.60 -19.58
N ALA A 123 -0.48 1.08 -18.74
CA ALA A 123 -1.55 1.96 -19.19
C ALA A 123 -0.99 3.30 -19.66
N GLN A 124 -1.52 3.85 -20.76
CA GLN A 124 -1.16 5.17 -21.24
C GLN A 124 -2.36 6.12 -21.10
N PHE A 125 -2.18 7.24 -20.39
CA PHE A 125 -3.16 8.28 -20.21
C PHE A 125 -2.65 9.57 -20.86
N GLY A 126 -3.39 10.13 -21.82
CA GLY A 126 -2.93 11.25 -22.61
C GLY A 126 -1.67 10.96 -23.44
N HIS A 127 -0.94 11.99 -23.80
CA HIS A 127 0.29 11.89 -24.59
C HIS A 127 1.50 12.31 -23.75
N GLY A 128 2.63 11.63 -23.94
CA GLY A 128 3.86 11.95 -23.20
C GLY A 128 4.08 11.11 -21.93
N THR A 129 5.05 11.53 -21.10
CA THR A 129 5.58 10.75 -19.97
C THR A 129 5.77 11.61 -18.72
N GLY A 130 4.98 12.68 -18.55
CA GLY A 130 5.12 13.62 -17.44
C GLY A 130 4.88 13.00 -16.05
N CYS A 131 4.05 11.97 -15.97
CA CYS A 131 3.77 11.24 -14.74
C CYS A 131 3.91 9.73 -14.98
N PHE A 132 4.52 9.05 -14.04
CA PHE A 132 4.59 7.59 -13.99
C PHE A 132 4.17 7.12 -12.60
N GLY A 133 3.24 6.19 -12.55
CA GLY A 133 2.72 5.67 -11.29
C GLY A 133 2.37 4.20 -11.34
N LEU A 134 2.02 3.69 -10.18
CA LEU A 134 1.55 2.33 -9.95
C LEU A 134 0.19 2.38 -9.28
N ALA A 135 -0.69 1.48 -9.71
CA ALA A 135 -1.95 1.20 -9.05
C ALA A 135 -2.01 -0.28 -8.73
N GLY A 136 -2.35 -0.62 -7.51
CA GLY A 136 -2.51 -1.99 -7.03
C GLY A 136 -3.89 -2.18 -6.42
N TYR A 137 -4.38 -3.42 -6.49
CA TYR A 137 -5.62 -3.83 -5.87
C TYR A 137 -5.35 -5.01 -4.95
N PHE A 138 -5.82 -4.91 -3.72
CA PHE A 138 -5.72 -5.97 -2.73
C PHE A 138 -7.12 -6.46 -2.41
N ASP A 139 -7.33 -7.75 -2.60
CA ASP A 139 -8.51 -8.43 -2.08
C ASP A 139 -8.20 -8.97 -0.69
N MET A 140 -9.11 -8.77 0.22
CA MET A 140 -9.02 -9.26 1.59
C MET A 140 -10.24 -10.12 1.87
N ALA A 141 -10.02 -11.37 2.19
CA ALA A 141 -11.07 -12.31 2.56
C ALA A 141 -11.02 -12.60 4.06
N GLY A 142 -12.18 -12.63 4.70
CA GLY A 142 -12.34 -12.99 6.11
C GLY A 142 -13.21 -12.00 6.88
N GLU A 143 -13.87 -12.48 7.92
CA GLU A 143 -14.78 -11.68 8.76
C GLU A 143 -14.10 -10.48 9.44
N ASN A 144 -12.79 -10.54 9.66
CA ASN A 144 -12.02 -9.47 10.28
C ASN A 144 -11.54 -8.40 9.27
N ALA A 145 -11.70 -8.63 7.95
CA ALA A 145 -11.28 -7.68 6.93
C ALA A 145 -12.09 -6.38 7.02
N GLU A 146 -13.41 -6.50 7.10
CA GLU A 146 -14.31 -5.34 7.22
C GLU A 146 -14.04 -4.54 8.50
N LEU A 147 -13.75 -5.22 9.61
CA LEU A 147 -13.40 -4.56 10.86
C LEU A 147 -12.12 -3.74 10.74
N LEU A 148 -11.05 -4.33 10.20
CA LEU A 148 -9.80 -3.60 9.97
C LEU A 148 -10.01 -2.41 9.04
N LEU A 149 -10.72 -2.61 7.94
CA LEU A 149 -10.97 -1.56 6.96
C LEU A 149 -11.81 -0.41 7.54
N SER A 150 -12.78 -0.70 8.41
CA SER A 150 -13.61 0.30 9.08
C SER A 150 -12.82 1.18 10.08
N MET A 151 -11.67 0.71 10.55
CA MET A 151 -10.78 1.48 11.43
C MET A 151 -9.85 2.44 10.68
N LEU A 152 -9.72 2.27 9.36
CA LEU A 152 -8.86 3.13 8.55
C LEU A 152 -9.62 4.35 8.04
N PRO A 153 -8.96 5.51 7.90
CA PRO A 153 -9.57 6.67 7.26
C PRO A 153 -9.86 6.37 5.79
N PRO A 154 -10.74 7.15 5.14
CA PRO A 154 -11.03 6.97 3.71
C PRO A 154 -9.79 6.96 2.81
N VAL A 155 -8.74 7.66 3.24
CA VAL A 155 -7.41 7.69 2.59
C VAL A 155 -6.33 7.63 3.65
N VAL A 156 -5.40 6.69 3.48
CA VAL A 156 -4.13 6.71 4.19
C VAL A 156 -3.08 7.28 3.24
N HIS A 157 -2.55 8.45 3.54
CA HIS A 157 -1.53 9.13 2.72
C HIS A 157 -0.21 9.19 3.49
N ILE A 158 0.83 8.56 2.96
CA ILE A 158 2.17 8.58 3.55
C ILE A 158 2.92 9.80 3.01
N GLN A 159 3.14 10.78 3.88
CA GLN A 159 3.75 12.07 3.51
C GLN A 159 5.17 12.26 4.07
N GLN A 160 5.49 11.66 5.24
CA GLN A 160 6.79 11.87 5.90
C GLN A 160 7.91 11.14 5.16
N ASP A 161 9.02 11.81 4.92
CA ASP A 161 10.15 11.26 4.16
C ASP A 161 10.82 10.07 4.83
N SER A 162 10.87 10.03 6.17
CA SER A 162 11.35 8.89 6.95
C SER A 162 10.56 7.61 6.65
N ASP A 163 9.25 7.76 6.47
CA ASP A 163 8.34 6.64 6.27
C ASP A 163 8.31 6.15 4.81
N LYS A 164 8.75 7.02 3.90
CA LYS A 164 8.76 6.73 2.45
C LYS A 164 9.96 5.89 2.00
N GLN A 165 11.00 5.73 2.80
CA GLN A 165 12.25 5.09 2.34
C GLN A 165 12.03 3.65 1.83
N VAL A 166 11.33 2.83 2.61
CA VAL A 166 11.01 1.45 2.21
C VAL A 166 10.05 1.44 1.02
N LEU A 167 9.06 2.34 1.03
CA LEU A 167 8.09 2.45 -0.07
C LEU A 167 8.77 2.87 -1.38
N ARG A 168 9.67 3.84 -1.35
CA ARG A 168 10.46 4.27 -2.51
C ARG A 168 11.30 3.12 -3.08
N TRP A 169 11.95 2.34 -2.21
CA TRP A 169 12.69 1.16 -2.64
C TRP A 169 11.77 0.14 -3.34
N CYS A 170 10.61 -0.16 -2.77
CA CYS A 170 9.62 -1.04 -3.38
C CYS A 170 9.17 -0.52 -4.75
N LEU A 171 8.86 0.77 -4.85
CA LEU A 171 8.41 1.41 -6.08
C LEU A 171 9.49 1.37 -7.18
N GLU A 172 10.73 1.67 -6.83
CA GLU A 172 11.84 1.62 -7.77
C GLU A 172 12.07 0.19 -8.26
N ARG A 173 11.99 -0.80 -7.37
CA ARG A 173 12.11 -2.20 -7.75
C ARG A 173 10.95 -2.64 -8.64
N MET A 174 9.71 -2.27 -8.33
CA MET A 174 8.56 -2.55 -9.19
C MET A 174 8.72 -1.91 -10.56
N ARG A 175 9.19 -0.66 -10.62
CA ARG A 175 9.48 0.02 -11.89
C ARG A 175 10.43 -0.79 -12.77
N MET A 176 11.52 -1.29 -12.20
CA MET A 176 12.48 -2.14 -12.93
C MET A 176 11.82 -3.40 -13.50
N GLU A 177 10.93 -4.04 -12.74
CA GLU A 177 10.19 -5.22 -13.20
C GLU A 177 9.20 -4.89 -14.34
N PHE A 178 8.69 -3.66 -14.42
CA PHE A 178 7.84 -3.21 -15.52
C PHE A 178 8.64 -2.76 -16.76
N ASP A 179 9.80 -2.12 -16.55
CA ASP A 179 10.64 -1.63 -17.65
C ASP A 179 11.36 -2.78 -18.37
N ASP A 180 11.79 -3.83 -17.64
CA ASP A 180 12.48 -5.01 -18.16
C ASP A 180 11.99 -6.30 -17.45
N PRO A 181 10.83 -6.86 -17.84
CA PRO A 181 10.24 -8.01 -17.17
C PRO A 181 11.11 -9.26 -17.29
N GLN A 182 11.60 -9.76 -16.16
CA GLN A 182 12.34 -11.02 -16.07
C GLN A 182 11.40 -12.17 -15.66
N PRO A 183 11.80 -13.45 -15.86
CA PRO A 183 11.06 -14.58 -15.31
C PRO A 183 10.81 -14.41 -13.81
N GLY A 184 9.53 -14.48 -13.39
CA GLY A 184 9.13 -14.22 -12.02
C GLY A 184 8.72 -12.77 -11.70
N ALA A 185 8.79 -11.84 -12.65
CA ALA A 185 8.41 -10.42 -12.45
C ALA A 185 7.02 -10.23 -11.85
N SER A 186 6.03 -11.03 -12.29
CA SER A 186 4.68 -10.98 -11.74
C SER A 186 4.64 -11.34 -10.26
N LEU A 187 5.38 -12.37 -9.85
CA LEU A 187 5.47 -12.76 -8.44
C LEU A 187 6.23 -11.70 -7.63
N ALA A 188 7.34 -11.19 -8.17
CA ALA A 188 8.13 -10.14 -7.52
C ALA A 188 7.28 -8.88 -7.26
N THR A 189 6.54 -8.40 -8.25
CA THR A 189 5.66 -7.23 -8.11
C THR A 189 4.53 -7.46 -7.10
N GLN A 190 3.95 -8.67 -7.03
CA GLN A 190 2.96 -9.02 -6.02
C GLN A 190 3.54 -8.99 -4.60
N GLN A 191 4.75 -9.53 -4.38
CA GLN A 191 5.39 -9.53 -3.07
C GLN A 191 5.79 -8.11 -2.64
N LEU A 192 6.29 -7.29 -3.55
CA LEU A 192 6.58 -5.89 -3.29
C LEU A 192 5.31 -5.11 -2.93
N GLY A 193 4.20 -5.35 -3.63
CA GLY A 193 2.90 -4.77 -3.29
C GLY A 193 2.43 -5.15 -1.89
N THR A 194 2.58 -6.43 -1.50
CA THR A 194 2.26 -6.89 -0.14
C THR A 194 3.12 -6.19 0.91
N LEU A 195 4.42 -6.05 0.66
CA LEU A 195 5.34 -5.34 1.56
C LEU A 195 4.95 -3.86 1.70
N MET A 196 4.56 -3.21 0.61
CA MET A 196 4.08 -1.82 0.64
C MET A 196 2.82 -1.69 1.50
N LEU A 197 1.84 -2.59 1.35
CA LEU A 197 0.63 -2.60 2.18
C LEU A 197 0.99 -2.71 3.67
N VAL A 198 1.82 -3.70 4.03
CA VAL A 198 2.29 -3.89 5.41
C VAL A 198 2.95 -2.62 5.95
N GLN A 199 3.83 -1.99 5.16
CA GLN A 199 4.54 -0.78 5.59
C GLN A 199 3.60 0.41 5.76
N ILE A 200 2.65 0.62 4.87
CA ILE A 200 1.66 1.69 4.98
C ILE A 200 0.81 1.52 6.23
N LEU A 201 0.29 0.31 6.47
CA LEU A 201 -0.51 0.01 7.66
C LEU A 201 0.30 0.18 8.95
N ARG A 202 1.55 -0.29 8.97
CA ARG A 202 2.45 -0.12 10.12
C ARG A 202 2.68 1.36 10.45
N THR A 203 3.03 2.15 9.45
CA THR A 203 3.25 3.59 9.61
C THR A 203 2.01 4.30 10.11
N HIS A 204 0.84 3.99 9.53
CA HIS A 204 -0.42 4.59 9.96
C HIS A 204 -0.76 4.25 11.41
N LEU A 205 -0.67 2.99 11.81
CA LEU A 205 -0.96 2.54 13.17
C LEU A 205 0.02 3.16 14.19
N THR A 206 1.30 3.25 13.85
CA THR A 206 2.31 3.86 14.72
C THR A 206 2.05 5.35 14.92
N SER A 207 1.66 6.08 13.87
CA SER A 207 1.32 7.50 13.95
C SER A 207 0.11 7.78 14.85
N GLN A 208 -0.90 6.91 14.82
CA GLN A 208 -2.07 7.00 15.67
C GLN A 208 -1.73 6.78 17.16
N LEU A 209 -0.85 5.83 17.47
CA LEU A 209 -0.41 5.55 18.84
C LEU A 209 0.50 6.65 19.39
N GLY A 210 1.35 7.25 18.55
CA GLY A 210 2.23 8.36 18.93
C GLY A 210 1.49 9.69 19.14
N GLY A 211 0.37 9.92 18.48
CA GLY A 211 -0.46 11.13 18.62
C GLY A 211 -1.36 11.14 19.87
N SER A 212 -1.44 10.05 20.62
CA SER A 212 -2.27 9.92 21.83
C SER A 212 -1.51 10.24 23.12
N VAL A 213 -0.25 10.66 23.06
CA VAL A 213 0.61 11.02 24.21
C VAL A 213 1.09 12.46 24.04
N GLY A 214 0.15 13.40 24.14
CA GLY A 214 0.40 14.83 24.09
C GLY A 214 -0.60 15.58 24.96
#